data_5351d41ad40aa2b964977de794dc3982
#
_entry.id   5351d41ad40aa2b964977de794dc3982
#
_cell.length_a   1.000
_cell.length_b   1.000
_cell.length_c   1.000
_cell.angle_alpha   90.00
_cell.angle_beta   90.00
_cell.angle_gamma   90.00
#
_symmetry.space_group_name_H-M   'P 1'
#
loop_
_entity.id
_entity.type
_entity.pdbx_description
1 polymer ?
#
loop_
_entity_poly.entity_id
_entity_poly.type
_entity_poly.pdbx_seq_one_letter_code
_entity_poly.pdbx_strand_id
1 'polypeptide(L)'
;MIQTYSTTIRRKEMDAVLTCMVDEKIGPGELNTRLIQLVKEFFKCDGAVALRSPAIALGYALTALELEKGSKVMISALAPAWQYQALVSYGYVPEVLDVNENDGLVSVDEIKNGIENGGKILLLHETEGIVPKFDDILELGVPIIEDISMSAGASVDLGELDGVGSERNGNDKSIVDNRKKVGSFGVYTILGLEEKDVITAGG
;
A
#
# COMPACT_ATOMS: atom_id res chain seq x y z
N MET A 1 28.46 3.18 10.97
CA MET A 1 27.57 2.24 10.25
C MET A 1 26.38 3.03 9.78
N ILE A 2 26.06 2.99 8.50
CA ILE A 2 24.85 3.64 7.95
C ILE A 2 23.69 2.67 8.18
N GLN A 3 22.65 3.12 8.87
CA GLN A 3 21.44 2.33 9.06
C GLN A 3 20.60 2.37 7.79
N THR A 4 20.04 1.24 7.38
CA THR A 4 19.16 1.14 6.19
C THR A 4 17.76 1.67 6.47
N TYR A 5 17.35 1.71 7.73
CA TYR A 5 16.09 2.29 8.19
C TYR A 5 16.28 2.98 9.54
N SER A 6 15.38 3.91 9.85
CA SER A 6 15.36 4.60 11.13
C SER A 6 13.92 4.94 11.50
N THR A 7 13.52 4.57 12.70
CA THR A 7 12.21 4.96 13.24
C THR A 7 12.14 6.46 13.47
N THR A 8 10.99 7.07 13.17
CA THR A 8 10.79 8.52 13.31
C THR A 8 9.95 8.90 14.54
N ILE A 9 9.97 8.07 15.58
CA ILE A 9 9.27 8.34 16.83
C ILE A 9 9.98 9.48 17.56
N ARG A 10 9.26 10.56 17.84
CA ARG A 10 9.74 11.77 18.52
C ARG A 10 9.10 11.87 19.90
N ARG A 11 9.56 12.83 20.69
CA ARG A 11 9.03 13.09 22.04
C ARG A 11 7.52 13.31 22.05
N LYS A 12 6.97 13.98 21.06
CA LYS A 12 5.54 14.27 20.95
C LYS A 12 4.68 13.00 20.86
N GLU A 13 5.17 12.01 20.09
CA GLU A 13 4.48 10.71 19.98
C GLU A 13 4.57 9.93 21.29
N MET A 14 5.72 9.96 21.97
CA MET A 14 5.88 9.34 23.29
C MET A 14 4.97 10.00 24.34
N ASP A 15 4.89 11.32 24.35
CA ASP A 15 4.02 12.06 25.29
C ASP A 15 2.54 11.69 25.08
N ALA A 16 2.12 11.49 23.81
CA ALA A 16 0.75 11.05 23.51
C ALA A 16 0.47 9.63 24.04
N VAL A 17 1.42 8.69 23.88
CA VAL A 17 1.30 7.34 24.42
C VAL A 17 1.25 7.36 25.95
N LEU A 18 2.12 8.11 26.60
CA LEU A 18 2.14 8.25 28.06
C LEU A 18 0.83 8.83 28.58
N THR A 19 0.28 9.82 27.89
CA THR A 19 -1.03 10.40 28.27
C THR A 19 -2.13 9.35 28.23
N CYS A 20 -2.17 8.52 27.17
CA CYS A 20 -3.16 7.43 27.11
C CYS A 20 -3.01 6.42 28.25
N MET A 21 -1.77 6.12 28.64
CA MET A 21 -1.51 5.19 29.76
C MET A 21 -1.93 5.79 31.09
N VAL A 22 -1.64 7.06 31.35
CA VAL A 22 -2.02 7.77 32.58
C VAL A 22 -3.53 7.92 32.66
N ASP A 23 -4.19 8.20 31.56
CA ASP A 23 -5.66 8.34 31.48
C ASP A 23 -6.38 6.98 31.44
N GLU A 24 -5.65 5.85 31.49
CA GLU A 24 -6.18 4.48 31.36
C GLU A 24 -6.97 4.23 30.07
N LYS A 25 -6.70 5.03 29.01
CA LYS A 25 -7.35 4.94 27.68
C LYS A 25 -6.49 4.15 26.70
N ILE A 26 -6.25 2.89 27.00
CA ILE A 26 -5.34 2.01 26.22
C ILE A 26 -6.04 1.18 25.13
N GLY A 27 -7.38 1.25 25.06
CA GLY A 27 -8.18 0.57 24.06
C GLY A 27 -8.49 1.43 22.81
N PRO A 28 -9.28 0.91 21.88
CA PRO A 28 -9.77 1.69 20.75
C PRO A 28 -10.52 2.95 21.22
N GLY A 29 -10.22 4.10 20.61
CA GLY A 29 -10.80 5.38 21.05
C GLY A 29 -10.53 6.53 20.08
N GLU A 30 -10.49 7.74 20.60
CA GLU A 30 -10.36 8.98 19.82
C GLU A 30 -9.12 9.03 18.94
N LEU A 31 -7.98 8.46 19.39
CA LEU A 31 -6.75 8.44 18.59
C LEU A 31 -6.89 7.54 17.37
N ASN A 32 -7.57 6.40 17.47
CA ASN A 32 -7.86 5.54 16.34
C ASN A 32 -8.78 6.24 15.34
N THR A 33 -9.82 6.91 15.81
CA THR A 33 -10.72 7.70 14.97
C THR A 33 -9.96 8.80 14.23
N ARG A 34 -9.07 9.50 14.94
CA ARG A 34 -8.23 10.53 14.35
C ARG A 34 -7.26 9.96 13.31
N LEU A 35 -6.63 8.82 13.59
CA LEU A 35 -5.77 8.13 12.62
C LEU A 35 -6.54 7.84 11.32
N ILE A 36 -7.71 7.22 11.43
CA ILE A 36 -8.58 6.90 10.29
C ILE A 36 -8.91 8.16 9.48
N GLN A 37 -9.28 9.25 10.14
CA GLN A 37 -9.58 10.52 9.48
C GLN A 37 -8.36 11.09 8.74
N LEU A 38 -7.20 11.13 9.38
CA LEU A 38 -5.97 11.61 8.76
C LEU A 38 -5.56 10.78 7.56
N VAL A 39 -5.70 9.45 7.63
CA VAL A 39 -5.43 8.55 6.50
C VAL A 39 -6.39 8.84 5.34
N LYS A 40 -7.69 8.97 5.63
CA LYS A 40 -8.69 9.31 4.59
C LYS A 40 -8.40 10.66 3.93
N GLU A 41 -8.08 11.68 4.70
CA GLU A 41 -7.75 13.01 4.19
C GLU A 41 -6.46 13.00 3.36
N PHE A 42 -5.42 12.30 3.86
CA PHE A 42 -4.12 12.27 3.21
C PHE A 42 -4.13 11.51 1.89
N PHE A 43 -4.74 10.32 1.87
CA PHE A 43 -4.82 9.47 0.67
C PHE A 43 -6.07 9.76 -0.19
N LYS A 44 -6.98 10.63 0.27
CA LYS A 44 -8.24 10.97 -0.41
C LYS A 44 -9.10 9.73 -0.70
N CYS A 45 -9.14 8.78 0.23
CA CYS A 45 -9.92 7.55 0.10
C CYS A 45 -11.27 7.65 0.83
N ASP A 46 -12.28 6.91 0.35
CA ASP A 46 -13.63 6.94 0.90
C ASP A 46 -13.74 6.27 2.27
N GLY A 47 -12.93 5.25 2.52
CA GLY A 47 -12.95 4.49 3.76
C GLY A 47 -11.55 4.06 4.20
N ALA A 48 -11.37 3.96 5.51
CA ALA A 48 -10.18 3.37 6.12
C ALA A 48 -10.56 2.67 7.42
N VAL A 49 -9.82 1.62 7.76
CA VAL A 49 -10.00 0.84 8.98
C VAL A 49 -8.65 0.66 9.65
N ALA A 50 -8.56 0.98 10.92
CA ALA A 50 -7.36 0.71 11.71
C ALA A 50 -7.41 -0.73 12.23
N LEU A 51 -6.40 -1.51 11.89
CA LEU A 51 -6.27 -2.92 12.24
C LEU A 51 -4.94 -3.16 12.98
N ARG A 52 -4.84 -4.32 13.62
CA ARG A 52 -3.70 -4.63 14.49
C ARG A 52 -2.42 -4.96 13.71
N SER A 53 -2.53 -5.45 12.48
CA SER A 53 -1.37 -5.78 11.66
C SER A 53 -1.72 -5.78 10.17
N PRO A 54 -0.73 -5.62 9.28
CA PRO A 54 -0.94 -5.69 7.83
C PRO A 54 -1.41 -7.08 7.38
N ALA A 55 -1.00 -8.15 8.06
CA ALA A 55 -1.48 -9.50 7.78
C ALA A 55 -3.01 -9.66 8.00
N ILE A 56 -3.53 -9.05 9.08
CA ILE A 56 -4.98 -9.02 9.33
C ILE A 56 -5.69 -8.19 8.26
N ALA A 57 -5.10 -7.04 7.86
CA ALA A 57 -5.65 -6.21 6.80
C ALA A 57 -5.76 -6.98 5.48
N LEU A 58 -4.72 -7.74 5.12
CA LEU A 58 -4.74 -8.60 3.94
C LEU A 58 -5.88 -9.63 4.01
N GLY A 59 -6.05 -10.30 5.16
CA GLY A 59 -7.12 -11.28 5.35
C GLY A 59 -8.52 -10.69 5.12
N TYR A 60 -8.77 -9.49 5.64
CA TYR A 60 -10.03 -8.80 5.42
C TYR A 60 -10.21 -8.35 3.97
N ALA A 61 -9.17 -7.83 3.31
CA ALA A 61 -9.22 -7.44 1.90
C ALA A 61 -9.56 -8.63 1.00
N LEU A 62 -8.89 -9.78 1.19
CA LEU A 62 -9.16 -11.01 0.43
C LEU A 62 -10.57 -11.55 0.68
N THR A 63 -11.06 -11.44 1.91
CA THR A 63 -12.45 -11.84 2.25
C THR A 63 -13.46 -10.92 1.58
N ALA A 64 -13.23 -9.61 1.59
CA ALA A 64 -14.10 -8.63 0.97
C ALA A 64 -14.13 -8.71 -0.57
N LEU A 65 -13.06 -9.26 -1.17
CA LEU A 65 -13.01 -9.60 -2.60
C LEU A 65 -13.68 -10.94 -2.91
N GLU A 66 -14.24 -11.63 -1.91
CA GLU A 66 -14.89 -12.92 -2.06
C GLU A 66 -14.00 -13.96 -2.75
N LEU A 67 -12.69 -13.86 -2.56
CA LEU A 67 -11.75 -14.79 -3.18
C LEU A 67 -11.88 -16.19 -2.59
N GLU A 68 -12.09 -17.17 -3.45
CA GLU A 68 -12.20 -18.58 -3.04
C GLU A 68 -10.90 -19.11 -2.43
N LYS A 69 -11.01 -19.91 -1.36
CA LYS A 69 -9.84 -20.56 -0.76
C LYS A 69 -9.16 -21.48 -1.77
N GLY A 70 -7.83 -21.53 -1.72
CA GLY A 70 -7.02 -22.23 -2.71
C GLY A 70 -6.71 -21.41 -3.97
N SER A 71 -7.30 -20.22 -4.13
CA SER A 71 -6.93 -19.32 -5.23
C SER A 71 -5.49 -18.85 -5.10
N LYS A 72 -4.86 -18.62 -6.25
CA LYS A 72 -3.50 -18.07 -6.32
C LYS A 72 -3.52 -16.55 -6.18
N VAL A 73 -2.66 -16.05 -5.30
CA VAL A 73 -2.39 -14.61 -5.12
C VAL A 73 -0.94 -14.35 -5.49
N MET A 74 -0.74 -13.51 -6.47
CA MET A 74 0.58 -13.12 -6.97
C MET A 74 1.25 -12.15 -5.98
N ILE A 75 2.50 -12.43 -5.64
CA ILE A 75 3.33 -11.61 -4.74
C ILE A 75 4.74 -11.47 -5.32
N SER A 76 5.43 -10.39 -4.95
CA SER A 76 6.84 -10.20 -5.32
C SER A 76 7.76 -11.19 -4.57
N ALA A 77 8.83 -11.64 -5.22
CA ALA A 77 9.90 -12.40 -4.57
C ALA A 77 10.62 -11.58 -3.48
N LEU A 78 10.57 -10.25 -3.55
CA LEU A 78 11.13 -9.34 -2.55
C LEU A 78 10.08 -8.84 -1.53
N ALA A 79 8.86 -9.38 -1.58
CA ALA A 79 7.84 -9.02 -0.61
C ALA A 79 8.23 -9.44 0.82
N PRO A 80 7.81 -8.72 1.86
CA PRO A 80 8.06 -9.09 3.23
C PRO A 80 7.43 -10.45 3.55
N ALA A 81 8.13 -11.27 4.32
CA ALA A 81 7.75 -12.66 4.62
C ALA A 81 6.33 -12.81 5.18
N TRP A 82 5.80 -11.77 5.85
CA TRP A 82 4.44 -11.79 6.39
C TRP A 82 3.37 -11.96 5.29
N GLN A 83 3.62 -11.45 4.08
CA GLN A 83 2.68 -11.59 2.96
C GLN A 83 2.49 -13.06 2.58
N TYR A 84 3.60 -13.77 2.36
CA TYR A 84 3.59 -15.20 2.07
C TYR A 84 2.92 -16.00 3.18
N GLN A 85 3.35 -15.76 4.43
CA GLN A 85 2.84 -16.49 5.61
C GLN A 85 1.35 -16.22 5.83
N ALA A 86 0.88 -14.99 5.66
CA ALA A 86 -0.52 -14.64 5.80
C ALA A 86 -1.37 -15.35 4.74
N LEU A 87 -0.96 -15.35 3.47
CA LEU A 87 -1.68 -16.02 2.40
C LEU A 87 -1.85 -17.51 2.70
N VAL A 88 -0.76 -18.20 3.06
CA VAL A 88 -0.81 -19.63 3.42
C VAL A 88 -1.72 -19.85 4.63
N SER A 89 -1.61 -19.01 5.67
CA SER A 89 -2.42 -19.13 6.89
C SER A 89 -3.91 -18.92 6.62
N TYR A 90 -4.25 -18.08 5.66
CA TYR A 90 -5.63 -17.83 5.24
C TYR A 90 -6.14 -18.83 4.20
N GLY A 91 -5.31 -19.82 3.78
CA GLY A 91 -5.70 -20.87 2.85
C GLY A 91 -5.66 -20.45 1.38
N TYR A 92 -4.83 -19.48 1.03
CA TYR A 92 -4.53 -19.10 -0.35
C TYR A 92 -3.18 -19.64 -0.79
N VAL A 93 -2.93 -19.67 -2.08
CA VAL A 93 -1.69 -20.17 -2.68
C VAL A 93 -0.86 -18.96 -3.15
N PRO A 94 0.29 -18.65 -2.50
CA PRO A 94 1.17 -17.61 -3.00
C PRO A 94 1.79 -18.02 -4.34
N GLU A 95 1.62 -17.21 -5.38
CA GLU A 95 2.35 -17.30 -6.65
C GLU A 95 3.46 -16.26 -6.60
N VAL A 96 4.69 -16.70 -6.39
CA VAL A 96 5.85 -15.80 -6.24
C VAL A 96 6.36 -15.42 -7.62
N LEU A 97 6.33 -14.14 -7.92
CA LEU A 97 6.80 -13.55 -9.17
C LEU A 97 8.22 -13.02 -9.00
N ASP A 98 9.06 -13.24 -10.00
CA ASP A 98 10.41 -12.69 -10.00
C ASP A 98 10.41 -11.17 -10.20
N VAL A 99 11.52 -10.53 -9.92
CA VAL A 99 11.68 -9.09 -9.96
C VAL A 99 12.73 -8.69 -10.99
N ASN A 100 12.58 -7.47 -11.49
CA ASN A 100 13.58 -6.86 -12.36
C ASN A 100 14.86 -6.54 -11.55
N GLU A 101 16.01 -6.90 -12.06
CA GLU A 101 17.31 -6.66 -11.41
C GLU A 101 17.68 -5.19 -11.21
N ASN A 102 17.06 -4.28 -11.99
CA ASN A 102 17.42 -2.85 -11.95
C ASN A 102 16.67 -2.07 -10.88
N ASP A 103 15.42 -2.46 -10.56
CA ASP A 103 14.56 -1.71 -9.66
C ASP A 103 13.92 -2.56 -8.55
N GLY A 104 14.05 -3.90 -8.63
CA GLY A 104 13.47 -4.80 -7.65
C GLY A 104 11.94 -4.89 -7.68
N LEU A 105 11.29 -4.35 -8.72
CA LEU A 105 9.86 -4.45 -8.91
C LEU A 105 9.49 -5.66 -9.77
N VAL A 106 8.30 -6.18 -9.58
CA VAL A 106 7.74 -7.21 -10.46
C VAL A 106 7.46 -6.60 -11.82
N SER A 107 7.97 -7.21 -12.88
CA SER A 107 7.74 -6.73 -14.25
C SER A 107 6.32 -7.04 -14.72
N VAL A 108 5.83 -6.27 -15.69
CA VAL A 108 4.53 -6.50 -16.34
C VAL A 108 4.45 -7.89 -16.97
N ASP A 109 5.56 -8.37 -17.54
CA ASP A 109 5.60 -9.69 -18.16
C ASP A 109 5.51 -10.82 -17.13
N GLU A 110 6.15 -10.65 -15.94
CA GLU A 110 5.99 -11.60 -14.84
C GLU A 110 4.56 -11.61 -14.30
N ILE A 111 3.89 -10.45 -14.22
CA ILE A 111 2.47 -10.39 -13.83
C ILE A 111 1.60 -11.12 -14.86
N LYS A 112 1.83 -10.93 -16.16
CA LYS A 112 1.12 -11.67 -17.23
C LYS A 112 1.30 -13.18 -17.08
N ASN A 113 2.53 -13.64 -16.90
CA ASN A 113 2.85 -15.04 -16.66
C ASN A 113 2.10 -15.57 -15.42
N GLY A 114 2.07 -14.80 -14.34
CA GLY A 114 1.35 -15.14 -13.12
C GLY A 114 -0.16 -15.27 -13.35
N ILE A 115 -0.76 -14.38 -14.15
CA ILE A 115 -2.19 -14.45 -14.54
C ILE A 115 -2.45 -15.72 -15.37
N GLU A 116 -1.60 -16.02 -16.36
CA GLU A 116 -1.70 -17.23 -17.19
C GLU A 116 -1.58 -18.50 -16.34
N ASN A 117 -0.75 -18.48 -15.31
CA ASN A 117 -0.63 -19.56 -14.33
C ASN A 117 -1.80 -19.63 -13.33
N GLY A 118 -2.82 -18.82 -13.48
CA GLY A 118 -4.05 -18.82 -12.69
C GLY A 118 -4.05 -17.88 -11.49
N GLY A 119 -3.13 -16.92 -11.43
CA GLY A 119 -3.14 -15.81 -10.47
C GLY A 119 -4.42 -14.98 -10.59
N LYS A 120 -5.09 -14.72 -9.47
CA LYS A 120 -6.39 -14.03 -9.42
C LYS A 120 -6.30 -12.62 -8.89
N ILE A 121 -5.32 -12.33 -8.06
CA ILE A 121 -5.08 -11.03 -7.41
C ILE A 121 -3.59 -10.78 -7.42
N LEU A 122 -3.20 -9.53 -7.63
CA LEU A 122 -1.83 -9.05 -7.42
C LEU A 122 -1.78 -8.32 -6.06
N LEU A 123 -1.01 -8.84 -5.12
CA LEU A 123 -0.58 -8.12 -3.93
C LEU A 123 0.71 -7.38 -4.28
N LEU A 124 0.56 -6.13 -4.65
CA LEU A 124 1.64 -5.30 -5.17
C LEU A 124 2.41 -4.68 -4.01
N HIS A 125 3.64 -5.13 -3.81
CA HIS A 125 4.58 -4.55 -2.85
C HIS A 125 5.50 -3.55 -3.55
N GLU A 126 5.53 -2.33 -3.08
CA GLU A 126 6.39 -1.26 -3.59
C GLU A 126 7.74 -1.32 -2.87
N THR A 127 8.61 -2.21 -3.37
CA THR A 127 9.90 -2.55 -2.77
C THR A 127 10.76 -1.31 -2.54
N GLU A 128 11.24 -1.13 -1.31
CA GLU A 128 12.12 0.00 -0.90
C GLU A 128 11.54 1.39 -1.27
N GLY A 129 10.22 1.48 -1.46
CA GLY A 129 9.55 2.73 -1.81
C GLY A 129 9.63 3.10 -3.29
N ILE A 130 10.10 2.21 -4.13
CA ILE A 130 10.10 2.39 -5.58
C ILE A 130 8.69 2.13 -6.09
N VAL A 131 8.15 3.11 -6.80
CA VAL A 131 6.78 3.07 -7.30
C VAL A 131 6.77 2.58 -8.75
N PRO A 132 5.95 1.55 -9.08
CA PRO A 132 5.88 1.03 -10.44
C PRO A 132 5.13 1.99 -11.38
N LYS A 133 5.24 1.72 -12.68
CA LYS A 133 4.38 2.32 -13.69
C LYS A 133 3.02 1.63 -13.65
N PHE A 134 2.05 2.29 -13.04
CA PHE A 134 0.73 1.69 -12.83
C PHE A 134 -0.05 1.47 -14.12
N ASP A 135 0.10 2.33 -15.13
CA ASP A 135 -0.69 2.25 -16.37
C ASP A 135 -0.58 0.87 -17.01
N ASP A 136 0.65 0.37 -17.18
CA ASP A 136 0.91 -0.94 -17.79
C ASP A 136 0.33 -2.09 -16.94
N ILE A 137 0.31 -1.96 -15.62
CA ILE A 137 -0.22 -2.97 -14.70
C ILE A 137 -1.75 -2.95 -14.69
N LEU A 138 -2.35 -1.77 -14.70
CA LEU A 138 -3.80 -1.60 -14.70
C LEU A 138 -4.45 -2.13 -15.97
N GLU A 139 -3.76 -2.03 -17.12
CA GLU A 139 -4.21 -2.60 -18.40
C GLU A 139 -4.39 -4.12 -18.34
N LEU A 140 -3.72 -4.82 -17.44
CA LEU A 140 -3.87 -6.27 -17.28
C LEU A 140 -5.22 -6.68 -16.67
N GLY A 141 -5.95 -5.75 -16.08
CA GLY A 141 -7.31 -5.98 -15.54
C GLY A 141 -7.37 -6.92 -14.33
N VAL A 142 -6.24 -7.27 -13.73
CA VAL A 142 -6.21 -8.08 -12.50
C VAL A 142 -6.46 -7.18 -11.28
N PRO A 143 -7.29 -7.59 -10.30
CA PRO A 143 -7.46 -6.81 -9.08
C PRO A 143 -6.15 -6.68 -8.31
N ILE A 144 -5.87 -5.45 -7.84
CA ILE A 144 -4.63 -5.12 -7.13
C ILE A 144 -4.96 -4.78 -5.68
N ILE A 145 -4.22 -5.36 -4.74
CA ILE A 145 -4.10 -4.87 -3.37
C ILE A 145 -2.74 -4.20 -3.29
N GLU A 146 -2.71 -2.89 -3.06
CA GLU A 146 -1.44 -2.16 -2.91
C GLU A 146 -0.92 -2.29 -1.47
N ASP A 147 0.33 -2.70 -1.29
CA ASP A 147 1.06 -2.55 -0.03
C ASP A 147 2.01 -1.37 -0.14
N ILE A 148 1.59 -0.25 0.42
CA ILE A 148 2.30 1.02 0.39
C ILE A 148 3.13 1.29 1.66
N SER A 149 3.40 0.27 2.45
CA SER A 149 4.10 0.40 3.73
C SER A 149 5.49 1.06 3.57
N MET A 150 6.16 0.80 2.45
CA MET A 150 7.48 1.37 2.14
C MET A 150 7.42 2.64 1.28
N SER A 151 6.28 2.99 0.70
CA SER A 151 6.12 4.10 -0.25
C SER A 151 5.12 5.16 0.19
N ALA A 152 4.58 5.04 1.39
CA ALA A 152 3.55 5.92 1.92
C ALA A 152 3.89 7.41 1.73
N GLY A 153 3.08 8.12 0.96
CA GLY A 153 3.30 9.53 0.60
C GLY A 153 3.93 9.76 -0.76
N ALA A 154 4.42 8.74 -1.44
CA ALA A 154 4.85 8.84 -2.82
C ALA A 154 3.67 9.16 -3.75
N SER A 155 3.96 9.70 -4.91
CA SER A 155 2.97 10.03 -5.93
C SER A 155 3.51 9.79 -7.33
N VAL A 156 2.62 9.37 -8.21
CA VAL A 156 2.90 9.14 -9.63
C VAL A 156 2.39 10.35 -10.42
N ASP A 157 3.20 10.83 -11.34
CA ASP A 157 2.74 11.80 -12.34
C ASP A 157 2.01 11.02 -13.44
N LEU A 158 0.73 11.28 -13.60
CA LEU A 158 -0.10 10.60 -14.60
C LEU A 158 0.14 11.11 -16.04
N GLY A 159 1.10 12.02 -16.21
CA GLY A 159 1.34 12.65 -17.51
C GLY A 159 0.17 13.51 -17.96
N GLU A 160 0.24 14.00 -19.18
CA GLU A 160 -0.93 14.54 -19.88
C GLU A 160 -1.79 13.34 -20.31
N LEU A 161 -2.88 13.07 -19.59
CA LEU A 161 -3.90 12.16 -20.08
C LEU A 161 -4.35 12.69 -21.45
N ASP A 162 -4.04 11.93 -22.49
CA ASP A 162 -4.41 12.25 -23.85
C ASP A 162 -5.91 12.56 -23.92
N GLY A 163 -6.25 13.83 -24.08
CA GLY A 163 -7.62 14.25 -24.41
C GLY A 163 -8.31 15.27 -23.53
N VAL A 164 -7.75 15.70 -22.40
CA VAL A 164 -8.26 16.90 -21.71
C VAL A 164 -7.33 18.07 -22.04
N GLY A 165 -7.56 18.67 -23.17
CA GLY A 165 -6.86 19.87 -23.61
C GLY A 165 -6.95 20.95 -22.55
N SER A 166 -5.86 21.23 -21.86
CA SER A 166 -5.68 22.48 -21.16
C SER A 166 -5.55 23.59 -22.20
N GLU A 167 -6.64 24.24 -22.55
CA GLU A 167 -6.54 25.58 -23.14
C GLU A 167 -5.78 26.45 -22.13
N ARG A 168 -4.52 26.65 -22.42
CA ARG A 168 -3.66 27.59 -21.68
C ARG A 168 -4.17 29.02 -21.91
N ASN A 169 -5.16 29.43 -21.15
CA ASN A 169 -5.43 30.84 -20.97
C ASN A 169 -4.39 31.42 -20.04
N GLY A 170 -3.50 32.21 -20.64
CA GLY A 170 -2.21 32.63 -20.12
C GLY A 170 -2.22 33.60 -18.94
N ASN A 171 -2.89 33.40 -17.84
CA ASN A 171 -2.70 34.20 -16.62
C ASN A 171 -3.05 33.51 -15.28
N ASP A 172 -3.43 32.25 -15.27
CA ASP A 172 -3.70 31.54 -14.03
C ASP A 172 -2.58 30.52 -13.76
N LYS A 173 -1.72 30.84 -12.78
CA LYS A 173 -0.64 29.97 -12.30
C LYS A 173 -1.14 28.92 -11.30
N SER A 174 -2.34 28.43 -11.44
CA SER A 174 -2.75 27.21 -10.73
C SER A 174 -2.05 26.04 -11.42
N ILE A 175 -0.96 25.57 -10.82
CA ILE A 175 -0.35 24.29 -11.18
C ILE A 175 -1.40 23.24 -10.83
N VAL A 176 -2.09 22.71 -11.84
CA VAL A 176 -2.91 21.52 -11.66
C VAL A 176 -1.94 20.40 -11.30
N ASP A 177 -1.97 19.98 -10.05
CA ASP A 177 -1.16 18.85 -9.58
C ASP A 177 -1.76 17.55 -10.14
N ASN A 178 -1.24 17.10 -11.28
CA ASN A 178 -1.67 15.86 -11.95
C ASN A 178 -1.14 14.59 -11.28
N ARG A 179 -0.54 14.73 -10.09
CA ARG A 179 0.00 13.59 -9.37
C ARG A 179 -1.08 12.85 -8.61
N LYS A 180 -1.08 11.54 -8.78
CA LYS A 180 -1.92 10.61 -8.02
C LYS A 180 -1.07 9.91 -6.96
N LYS A 181 -1.55 9.86 -5.72
CA LYS A 181 -0.82 9.20 -4.64
C LYS A 181 -0.87 7.69 -4.79
N VAL A 182 0.20 7.02 -4.38
CA VAL A 182 0.19 5.57 -4.14
C VAL A 182 -0.91 5.22 -3.14
N GLY A 183 -1.43 4.02 -3.20
CA GLY A 183 -2.59 3.60 -2.40
C GLY A 183 -3.93 4.00 -3.00
N SER A 184 -3.96 4.48 -4.24
CA SER A 184 -5.19 4.84 -4.94
C SER A 184 -5.39 4.13 -6.28
N PHE A 185 -4.53 3.19 -6.61
CA PHE A 185 -4.57 2.43 -7.86
C PHE A 185 -5.21 1.05 -7.70
N GLY A 186 -5.08 0.45 -6.52
CA GLY A 186 -5.68 -0.84 -6.20
C GLY A 186 -7.13 -0.76 -5.73
N VAL A 187 -7.77 -1.91 -5.64
CA VAL A 187 -9.12 -2.05 -5.05
C VAL A 187 -9.09 -1.95 -3.53
N TYR A 188 -7.97 -2.33 -2.93
CA TYR A 188 -7.64 -2.13 -1.52
C TYR A 188 -6.19 -1.71 -1.37
N THR A 189 -5.92 -1.03 -0.25
CA THR A 189 -4.58 -0.57 0.10
C THR A 189 -4.26 -0.99 1.52
N ILE A 190 -3.06 -1.51 1.73
CA ILE A 190 -2.49 -1.82 3.03
C ILE A 190 -1.43 -0.75 3.33
N LEU A 191 -1.61 -0.05 4.43
CA LEU A 191 -0.63 0.86 5.01
C LEU A 191 -0.11 0.22 6.30
N GLY A 192 1.06 -0.38 6.24
CA GLY A 192 1.77 -0.85 7.42
C GLY A 192 2.27 0.33 8.27
N LEU A 193 2.35 0.10 9.57
CA LEU A 193 2.90 1.04 10.54
C LEU A 193 3.89 0.32 11.45
N GLU A 194 4.57 -0.69 10.91
CA GLU A 194 5.55 -1.51 11.63
C GLU A 194 6.88 -0.78 11.82
N GLU A 195 7.82 -1.39 12.52
CA GLU A 195 9.10 -0.76 12.89
C GLU A 195 9.90 -0.26 11.67
N LYS A 196 9.83 -0.99 10.56
CA LYS A 196 10.62 -0.71 9.34
C LYS A 196 9.86 0.07 8.27
N ASP A 197 8.60 0.34 8.49
CA ASP A 197 7.77 1.07 7.55
C ASP A 197 8.14 2.56 7.51
N VAL A 198 7.83 3.23 6.40
CA VAL A 198 8.12 4.67 6.22
C VAL A 198 7.45 5.52 7.31
N ILE A 199 6.23 5.13 7.70
CA ILE A 199 5.54 5.70 8.85
C ILE A 199 5.42 4.57 9.88
N THR A 200 5.94 4.79 11.09
CA THR A 200 5.88 3.76 12.13
C THR A 200 5.05 4.19 13.32
N ALA A 201 4.29 3.25 13.86
CA ALA A 201 3.64 3.34 15.16
C ALA A 201 4.29 2.42 16.20
N GLY A 202 5.40 1.76 15.82
CA GLY A 202 6.18 0.88 16.69
C GLY A 202 5.83 -0.61 16.57
N GLY A 203 4.92 -0.98 15.64
CA GLY A 203 4.51 -2.35 15.38
C GLY A 203 3.21 -2.73 16.05
#